data_61519add50b056073b413b71d8499cb8
#
_entry.id   61519add50b056073b413b71d8499cb8
#
_cell.length_a   1.000
_cell.length_b   1.000
_cell.length_c   1.000
_cell.angle_alpha   90.00
_cell.angle_beta   90.00
_cell.angle_gamma   90.00
#
_symmetry.space_group_name_H-M   'P 1'
#
loop_
_entity.id
_entity.type
_entity.pdbx_description
1 polymer ?
#
loop_
_entity_poly.entity_id
_entity_poly.type
_entity_poly.pdbx_seq_one_letter_code
_entity_poly.pdbx_strand_id
1 'polypeptide(L)'
;MPTYASEEPPLRSELFSADQMEQHGKTLAVSHSLGLQRRRDPLLMRLAENERLLLEACNLLTAAVRTDSTITPAGNWLLDNFYLIEEQIRTARRHLPEGYSWELPRLSNGPSAGLPRVYDIALEIISHGDGRVDPDSLSRFIAAYQSVTALTLGELWGVPIMLRLALIENLRRVASRIIAHRIGRDIADFWADQMTETAQKDPKNLILVIADMARSNPPMSSSFVAELAR
;
A
#
# COMPACT_ATOMS: atom_id res chain seq x y z
N MET A 1 13.52 -12.53 -10.74
CA MET A 1 13.33 -11.88 -9.45
C MET A 1 11.95 -11.29 -9.42
N PRO A 2 11.04 -11.67 -8.52
CA PRO A 2 9.76 -10.98 -8.41
C PRO A 2 10.04 -9.53 -8.01
N THR A 3 9.51 -8.60 -8.78
CA THR A 3 9.68 -7.16 -8.54
C THR A 3 8.74 -6.76 -7.38
N TYR A 4 9.17 -6.98 -6.13
CA TYR A 4 8.49 -6.48 -4.92
C TYR A 4 8.65 -4.96 -4.75
N ALA A 5 9.22 -4.31 -5.72
CA ALA A 5 9.50 -2.89 -5.75
C ALA A 5 8.44 -2.10 -6.52
N SER A 6 7.17 -2.24 -6.13
CA SER A 6 6.30 -1.08 -6.20
C SER A 6 6.53 -0.34 -4.87
N GLU A 7 7.49 0.57 -4.87
CA GLU A 7 7.82 1.45 -3.72
C GLU A 7 6.73 2.50 -3.49
N GLU A 8 5.46 2.12 -3.63
CA GLU A 8 4.38 2.99 -3.23
C GLU A 8 4.37 3.00 -1.69
N PRO A 9 4.66 4.15 -1.06
CA PRO A 9 4.64 4.24 0.40
C PRO A 9 3.23 3.95 0.91
N PRO A 10 3.08 3.46 2.17
CA PRO A 10 1.78 3.40 2.81
C PRO A 10 1.05 4.73 2.70
N LEU A 11 -0.29 4.68 2.60
CA LEU A 11 -1.14 5.86 2.63
C LEU A 11 -1.08 6.47 4.04
N ARG A 12 -0.05 7.22 4.30
CA ARG A 12 0.19 7.90 5.56
C ARG A 12 0.84 9.24 5.27
N SER A 13 -0.02 10.23 5.13
CA SER A 13 0.36 11.64 5.03
C SER A 13 0.33 12.31 6.41
N GLU A 14 0.56 13.61 6.45
CA GLU A 14 0.36 14.39 7.66
C GLU A 14 -1.10 14.24 8.13
N LEU A 15 -1.27 14.00 9.43
CA LEU A 15 -2.61 13.90 10.04
C LEU A 15 -3.24 15.28 10.08
N PHE A 16 -4.44 15.39 9.54
CA PHE A 16 -5.17 16.63 9.51
C PHE A 16 -6.21 16.71 10.63
N SER A 17 -6.32 17.89 11.22
CA SER A 17 -7.48 18.24 12.05
C SER A 17 -8.75 18.30 11.18
N ALA A 18 -9.92 18.35 11.82
CA ALA A 18 -11.18 18.43 11.10
C ALA A 18 -11.26 19.66 10.17
N ASP A 19 -10.75 20.80 10.61
CA ASP A 19 -10.75 22.03 9.80
C ASP A 19 -9.75 21.97 8.64
N GLN A 20 -8.59 21.33 8.86
CA GLN A 20 -7.62 21.07 7.80
C GLN A 20 -8.18 20.10 6.76
N MET A 21 -8.91 19.06 7.19
CA MET A 21 -9.61 18.13 6.31
C MET A 21 -10.65 18.84 5.43
N GLU A 22 -11.44 19.77 5.98
CA GLU A 22 -12.38 20.57 5.19
C GLU A 22 -11.66 21.45 4.14
N GLN A 23 -10.60 22.12 4.55
CA GLN A 23 -9.82 22.93 3.62
C GLN A 23 -9.16 22.08 2.54
N HIS A 24 -8.64 20.92 2.92
CA HIS A 24 -8.09 19.94 1.97
C HIS A 24 -9.13 19.47 0.96
N GLY A 25 -10.36 19.17 1.42
CA GLY A 25 -11.47 18.79 0.55
C GLY A 25 -11.77 19.83 -0.52
N LYS A 26 -11.77 21.13 -0.15
CA LYS A 26 -11.93 22.24 -1.11
C LYS A 26 -10.78 22.33 -2.10
N THR A 27 -9.54 22.23 -1.61
CA THR A 27 -8.33 22.27 -2.44
C THR A 27 -8.30 21.11 -3.43
N LEU A 28 -8.63 19.89 -2.98
CA LEU A 28 -8.73 18.70 -3.80
C LEU A 28 -9.77 18.88 -4.90
N ALA A 29 -10.94 19.44 -4.57
CA ALA A 29 -12.00 19.70 -5.55
C ALA A 29 -11.58 20.67 -6.66
N VAL A 30 -10.76 21.68 -6.33
CA VAL A 30 -10.18 22.61 -7.32
C VAL A 30 -9.14 21.92 -8.21
N SER A 31 -8.35 21.01 -7.64
CA SER A 31 -7.27 20.33 -8.38
C SER A 31 -7.77 19.26 -9.34
N HIS A 32 -8.95 18.69 -9.10
CA HIS A 32 -9.51 17.62 -9.90
C HIS A 32 -10.02 18.12 -11.26
N SER A 33 -9.50 17.52 -12.32
CA SER A 33 -10.00 17.70 -13.69
C SER A 33 -10.60 16.41 -14.19
N LEU A 34 -11.82 16.46 -14.74
CA LEU A 34 -12.49 15.28 -15.26
C LEU A 34 -12.12 15.03 -16.71
N GLY A 35 -11.93 13.75 -17.07
CA GLY A 35 -11.59 13.32 -18.40
C GLY A 35 -12.66 12.46 -19.07
N LEU A 36 -12.42 12.12 -20.35
CA LEU A 36 -13.30 11.23 -21.08
C LEU A 36 -13.22 9.80 -20.53
N GLN A 37 -14.37 9.17 -20.40
CA GLN A 37 -14.50 7.81 -19.90
C GLN A 37 -13.93 6.78 -20.88
N ARG A 38 -13.12 5.84 -20.39
CA ARG A 38 -12.68 4.65 -21.12
C ARG A 38 -13.37 3.41 -20.54
N ARG A 39 -13.82 2.48 -21.40
CA ARG A 39 -14.48 1.22 -21.02
C ARG A 39 -13.52 0.20 -20.41
N ARG A 40 -12.78 0.55 -19.37
CA ARG A 40 -11.99 -0.40 -18.59
C ARG A 40 -12.42 -0.27 -17.12
N ASP A 41 -12.42 -1.37 -16.38
CA ASP A 41 -12.68 -1.35 -14.95
C ASP A 41 -11.35 -1.40 -14.19
N PRO A 42 -10.72 -0.23 -13.94
CA PRO A 42 -9.42 -0.18 -13.28
C PRO A 42 -9.53 -0.58 -11.82
N LEU A 43 -10.69 -0.43 -11.19
CA LEU A 43 -10.87 -0.73 -9.76
C LEU A 43 -10.88 -2.23 -9.50
N LEU A 44 -11.58 -3.02 -10.34
CA LEU A 44 -11.57 -4.48 -10.23
C LEU A 44 -10.18 -5.06 -10.52
N MET A 45 -9.47 -4.51 -11.52
CA MET A 45 -8.09 -4.93 -11.81
C MET A 45 -7.16 -4.62 -10.63
N ARG A 46 -7.28 -3.42 -10.05
CA ARG A 46 -6.50 -3.00 -8.88
C ARG A 46 -6.82 -3.84 -7.64
N LEU A 47 -8.10 -4.15 -7.41
CA LEU A 47 -8.51 -5.03 -6.33
C LEU A 47 -7.91 -6.44 -6.47
N ALA A 48 -7.92 -7.00 -7.69
CA ALA A 48 -7.32 -8.32 -7.96
C ALA A 48 -5.80 -8.31 -7.75
N GLU A 49 -5.13 -7.23 -8.13
CA GLU A 49 -3.70 -7.06 -7.90
C GLU A 49 -3.39 -6.94 -6.40
N ASN A 50 -4.15 -6.14 -5.67
CA ASN A 50 -4.02 -6.00 -4.22
C ASN A 50 -4.21 -7.34 -3.50
N GLU A 51 -5.23 -8.12 -3.88
CA GLU A 51 -5.48 -9.45 -3.34
C GLU A 51 -4.29 -10.39 -3.58
N ARG A 52 -3.77 -10.44 -4.80
CA ARG A 52 -2.61 -11.27 -5.15
C ARG A 52 -1.40 -10.92 -4.29
N LEU A 53 -1.08 -9.64 -4.16
CA LEU A 53 0.09 -9.19 -3.38
C LEU A 53 -0.09 -9.43 -1.87
N LEU A 54 -1.29 -9.25 -1.34
CA LEU A 54 -1.61 -9.55 0.06
C LEU A 54 -1.48 -11.05 0.36
N LEU A 55 -1.99 -11.91 -0.54
CA LEU A 55 -1.87 -13.37 -0.42
C LEU A 55 -0.40 -13.81 -0.49
N GLU A 56 0.38 -13.24 -1.40
CA GLU A 56 1.81 -13.51 -1.53
C GLU A 56 2.58 -13.11 -0.26
N ALA A 57 2.26 -11.93 0.32
CA ALA A 57 2.83 -11.49 1.59
C ALA A 57 2.50 -12.46 2.73
N CYS A 58 1.26 -12.90 2.82
CA CYS A 58 0.82 -13.88 3.81
C CYS A 58 1.58 -15.21 3.69
N ASN A 59 1.75 -15.71 2.47
CA ASN A 59 2.49 -16.94 2.20
C ASN A 59 3.97 -16.85 2.60
N LEU A 60 4.62 -15.73 2.29
CA LEU A 60 6.02 -15.48 2.67
C LEU A 60 6.19 -15.39 4.19
N LEU A 61 5.28 -14.70 4.89
CA LEU A 61 5.32 -14.63 6.35
C LEU A 61 5.03 -15.99 6.98
N THR A 62 4.10 -16.78 6.44
CA THR A 62 3.80 -18.12 6.91
C THR A 62 5.01 -19.06 6.74
N ALA A 63 5.70 -18.98 5.61
CA ALA A 63 6.92 -19.74 5.38
C ALA A 63 8.01 -19.38 6.40
N ALA A 64 8.13 -18.10 6.72
CA ALA A 64 9.06 -17.60 7.72
C ALA A 64 8.79 -18.16 9.13
N VAL A 65 7.53 -18.19 9.55
CA VAL A 65 7.15 -18.80 10.84
C VAL A 65 7.52 -20.28 10.89
N ARG A 66 7.33 -21.01 9.79
CA ARG A 66 7.67 -22.44 9.71
C ARG A 66 9.17 -22.73 9.81
N THR A 67 10.00 -21.77 9.44
CA THR A 67 11.47 -21.87 9.52
C THR A 67 12.02 -21.27 10.82
N ASP A 68 11.16 -21.01 11.81
CA ASP A 68 11.50 -20.39 13.11
C ASP A 68 12.20 -19.02 12.96
N SER A 69 11.95 -18.36 11.86
CA SER A 69 12.49 -17.03 11.62
C SER A 69 11.62 -15.98 12.31
N THR A 70 12.26 -15.00 12.94
CA THR A 70 11.55 -13.91 13.61
C THR A 70 10.77 -13.06 12.61
N ILE A 71 9.50 -12.83 12.88
CA ILE A 71 8.66 -11.88 12.14
C ILE A 71 8.31 -10.68 13.00
N THR A 72 8.05 -9.55 12.36
CA THR A 72 7.70 -8.31 13.05
C THR A 72 6.29 -8.40 13.67
N PRO A 73 5.98 -7.62 14.72
CA PRO A 73 4.60 -7.54 15.24
C PRO A 73 3.56 -7.20 14.18
N ALA A 74 3.90 -6.35 13.21
CA ALA A 74 3.02 -6.04 12.09
C ALA A 74 2.81 -7.25 11.16
N GLY A 75 3.84 -8.10 10.95
CA GLY A 75 3.72 -9.34 10.21
C GLY A 75 2.83 -10.35 10.93
N ASN A 76 2.98 -10.52 12.25
CA ASN A 76 2.10 -11.34 13.07
C ASN A 76 0.65 -10.87 12.96
N TRP A 77 0.41 -9.56 13.13
CA TRP A 77 -0.92 -9.00 12.98
C TRP A 77 -1.55 -9.31 11.62
N LEU A 78 -0.76 -9.19 10.54
CA LEU A 78 -1.24 -9.50 9.19
C LEU A 78 -1.67 -10.97 9.06
N LEU A 79 -0.90 -11.91 9.60
CA LEU A 79 -1.24 -13.34 9.60
C LEU A 79 -2.51 -13.61 10.41
N ASP A 80 -2.58 -13.11 11.63
CA ASP A 80 -3.69 -13.34 12.55
C ASP A 80 -5.01 -12.79 12.04
N ASN A 81 -4.96 -11.71 11.24
CA ASN A 81 -6.14 -11.02 10.71
C ASN A 81 -6.39 -11.25 9.22
N PHE A 82 -5.62 -12.15 8.57
CA PHE A 82 -5.72 -12.34 7.12
C PHE A 82 -7.12 -12.76 6.67
N TYR A 83 -7.82 -13.57 7.45
CA TYR A 83 -9.19 -13.99 7.17
C TYR A 83 -10.18 -12.81 7.07
N LEU A 84 -10.00 -11.75 7.89
CA LEU A 84 -10.80 -10.53 7.81
C LEU A 84 -10.49 -9.76 6.51
N ILE A 85 -9.22 -9.72 6.12
CA ILE A 85 -8.80 -9.06 4.88
C ILE A 85 -9.45 -9.75 3.68
N GLU A 86 -9.42 -11.08 3.62
CA GLU A 86 -10.08 -11.85 2.56
C GLU A 86 -11.60 -11.60 2.54
N GLU A 87 -12.24 -11.51 3.69
CA GLU A 87 -13.67 -11.19 3.79
C GLU A 87 -13.96 -9.79 3.24
N GLN A 88 -13.13 -8.80 3.57
CA GLN A 88 -13.28 -7.43 3.04
C GLN A 88 -13.05 -7.37 1.53
N ILE A 89 -12.11 -8.12 0.99
CA ILE A 89 -11.87 -8.24 -0.46
C ILE A 89 -13.09 -8.87 -1.15
N ARG A 90 -13.63 -9.97 -0.61
CA ARG A 90 -14.85 -10.62 -1.14
C ARG A 90 -16.06 -9.68 -1.10
N THR A 91 -16.20 -8.94 -0.01
CA THR A 91 -17.26 -7.94 0.14
C THR A 91 -17.09 -6.79 -0.84
N ALA A 92 -15.86 -6.28 -1.02
CA ALA A 92 -15.56 -5.26 -2.01
C ALA A 92 -15.94 -5.73 -3.43
N ARG A 93 -15.55 -6.95 -3.82
CA ARG A 93 -15.88 -7.53 -5.12
C ARG A 93 -17.38 -7.69 -5.35
N ARG A 94 -18.12 -8.07 -4.31
CA ARG A 94 -19.59 -8.21 -4.39
C ARG A 94 -20.28 -6.87 -4.60
N HIS A 95 -19.82 -5.82 -3.98
CA HIS A 95 -20.42 -4.49 -4.03
C HIS A 95 -19.84 -3.59 -5.13
N LEU A 96 -18.89 -4.09 -5.90
CA LEU A 96 -18.32 -3.44 -7.08
C LEU A 96 -18.66 -4.27 -8.34
N PRO A 97 -19.93 -4.26 -8.81
CA PRO A 97 -20.30 -5.03 -10.00
C PRO A 97 -19.54 -4.53 -11.22
N GLU A 98 -19.35 -5.44 -12.17
CA GLU A 98 -18.71 -5.09 -13.45
C GLU A 98 -19.43 -3.93 -14.13
N GLY A 99 -18.67 -2.97 -14.59
CA GLY A 99 -19.20 -1.78 -15.25
C GLY A 99 -19.63 -0.64 -14.33
N TYR A 100 -19.75 -0.85 -13.02
CA TYR A 100 -20.12 0.25 -12.10
C TYR A 100 -19.14 1.42 -12.19
N SER A 101 -17.84 1.14 -12.25
CA SER A 101 -16.82 2.16 -12.38
C SER A 101 -16.86 2.91 -13.73
N TRP A 102 -17.56 2.39 -14.73
CA TRP A 102 -17.66 3.04 -16.04
C TRP A 102 -18.53 4.29 -16.01
N GLU A 103 -19.52 4.31 -15.15
CA GLU A 103 -20.46 5.42 -15.00
C GLU A 103 -19.92 6.54 -14.10
N LEU A 104 -18.84 6.25 -13.36
CA LEU A 104 -18.25 7.21 -12.44
C LEU A 104 -17.32 8.19 -13.17
N PRO A 105 -17.42 9.50 -12.88
CA PRO A 105 -16.50 10.51 -13.38
C PRO A 105 -15.05 10.17 -13.02
N ARG A 106 -14.15 10.25 -14.01
CA ARG A 106 -12.74 9.91 -13.86
C ARG A 106 -11.85 11.13 -13.95
N LEU A 107 -10.75 11.07 -13.22
CA LEU A 107 -9.72 12.08 -13.27
C LEU A 107 -8.92 11.99 -14.59
N SER A 108 -8.59 13.14 -15.15
CA SER A 108 -7.69 13.28 -16.29
C SER A 108 -6.27 13.66 -15.89
N ASN A 109 -6.07 14.07 -14.64
CA ASN A 109 -4.81 14.59 -14.13
C ASN A 109 -4.44 13.95 -12.77
N GLY A 110 -3.23 14.24 -12.31
CA GLY A 110 -2.72 13.78 -11.02
C GLY A 110 -2.33 12.29 -10.96
N PRO A 111 -1.93 11.82 -9.77
CA PRO A 111 -1.50 10.43 -9.57
C PRO A 111 -2.59 9.40 -9.83
N SER A 112 -3.84 9.79 -9.64
CA SER A 112 -5.02 8.94 -9.86
C SER A 112 -5.68 9.15 -11.23
N ALA A 113 -4.95 9.69 -12.21
CA ALA A 113 -5.47 9.86 -13.58
C ALA A 113 -5.99 8.53 -14.15
N GLY A 114 -7.21 8.56 -14.72
CA GLY A 114 -7.90 7.38 -15.23
C GLY A 114 -8.73 6.60 -14.21
N LEU A 115 -8.58 6.89 -12.92
CA LEU A 115 -9.41 6.31 -11.84
C LEU A 115 -10.64 7.18 -11.56
N PRO A 116 -11.70 6.61 -10.97
CA PRO A 116 -12.85 7.39 -10.52
C PRO A 116 -12.45 8.46 -9.50
N ARG A 117 -12.97 9.66 -9.66
CA ARG A 117 -12.71 10.78 -8.75
C ARG A 117 -13.02 10.44 -7.29
N VAL A 118 -14.12 9.73 -7.05
CA VAL A 118 -14.52 9.32 -5.69
C VAL A 118 -13.55 8.32 -5.07
N TYR A 119 -12.78 7.56 -5.88
CA TYR A 119 -11.73 6.70 -5.35
C TYR A 119 -10.53 7.51 -4.86
N ASP A 120 -10.13 8.55 -5.58
CA ASP A 120 -9.06 9.45 -5.14
C ASP A 120 -9.45 10.19 -3.85
N ILE A 121 -10.69 10.67 -3.76
CA ILE A 121 -11.26 11.22 -2.52
C ILE A 121 -11.11 10.23 -1.35
N ALA A 122 -11.40 8.96 -1.58
CA ALA A 122 -11.26 7.93 -0.54
C ALA A 122 -9.79 7.69 -0.15
N LEU A 123 -8.86 7.71 -1.11
CA LEU A 123 -7.42 7.60 -0.82
C LEU A 123 -6.92 8.75 0.05
N GLU A 124 -7.35 9.98 -0.23
CA GLU A 124 -7.00 11.17 0.55
C GLU A 124 -7.55 11.11 1.99
N ILE A 125 -8.81 10.69 2.15
CA ILE A 125 -9.42 10.52 3.47
C ILE A 125 -8.63 9.48 4.31
N ILE A 126 -8.28 8.33 3.73
CA ILE A 126 -7.51 7.29 4.41
C ILE A 126 -6.10 7.78 4.73
N SER A 127 -5.47 8.49 3.81
CA SER A 127 -4.10 8.99 3.94
C SER A 127 -3.94 9.99 5.10
N HIS A 128 -4.88 10.91 5.26
CA HIS A 128 -4.85 11.95 6.28
C HIS A 128 -5.58 11.58 7.58
N GLY A 129 -6.33 10.47 7.58
CA GLY A 129 -7.04 9.94 8.75
C GLY A 129 -6.32 8.79 9.47
N ASP A 130 -5.09 8.45 9.09
CA ASP A 130 -4.34 7.28 9.60
C ASP A 130 -5.15 5.97 9.51
N GLY A 131 -5.87 5.81 8.41
CA GLY A 131 -6.74 4.65 8.18
C GLY A 131 -8.04 4.64 8.98
N ARG A 132 -8.34 5.69 9.73
CA ARG A 132 -9.61 5.83 10.47
C ARG A 132 -10.59 6.66 9.67
N VAL A 133 -11.85 6.25 9.73
CA VAL A 133 -12.95 6.97 9.08
C VAL A 133 -14.00 7.26 10.15
N ASP A 134 -14.04 8.50 10.60
CA ASP A 134 -15.10 9.00 11.45
C ASP A 134 -16.26 9.55 10.59
N PRO A 135 -17.53 9.15 10.84
CA PRO A 135 -18.66 9.56 10.02
C PRO A 135 -18.86 11.08 9.93
N ASP A 136 -18.62 11.80 11.03
CA ASP A 136 -18.80 13.27 11.05
C ASP A 136 -17.70 13.95 10.23
N SER A 137 -16.44 13.53 10.40
CA SER A 137 -15.31 14.03 9.62
C SER A 137 -15.47 13.71 8.13
N LEU A 138 -15.95 12.50 7.80
CA LEU A 138 -16.27 12.12 6.42
C LEU A 138 -17.33 13.03 5.82
N SER A 139 -18.43 13.25 6.53
CA SER A 139 -19.54 14.08 6.08
C SER A 139 -19.09 15.53 5.83
N ARG A 140 -18.29 16.10 6.75
CA ARG A 140 -17.71 17.44 6.62
C ARG A 140 -16.77 17.55 5.43
N PHE A 141 -15.89 16.56 5.22
CA PHE A 141 -14.99 16.52 4.07
C PHE A 141 -15.77 16.50 2.74
N ILE A 142 -16.76 15.60 2.62
CA ILE A 142 -17.58 15.49 1.41
C ILE A 142 -18.38 16.77 1.17
N ALA A 143 -18.95 17.38 2.22
CA ALA A 143 -19.65 18.65 2.11
C ALA A 143 -18.72 19.79 1.65
N ALA A 144 -17.50 19.85 2.21
CA ALA A 144 -16.48 20.81 1.82
C ALA A 144 -16.06 20.64 0.35
N TYR A 145 -15.84 19.40 -0.09
CA TYR A 145 -15.57 19.08 -1.50
C TYR A 145 -16.72 19.54 -2.41
N GLN A 146 -17.97 19.21 -2.04
CA GLN A 146 -19.16 19.56 -2.82
C GLN A 146 -19.47 21.07 -2.83
N SER A 147 -18.94 21.83 -1.88
CA SER A 147 -19.05 23.31 -1.93
C SER A 147 -18.31 23.93 -3.13
N VAL A 148 -17.39 23.19 -3.74
CA VAL A 148 -16.60 23.60 -4.92
C VAL A 148 -17.07 22.86 -6.17
N THR A 149 -17.19 21.52 -6.10
CA THR A 149 -17.55 20.67 -7.23
C THR A 149 -18.53 19.60 -6.79
N ALA A 150 -19.75 19.62 -7.34
CA ALA A 150 -20.78 18.64 -6.99
C ALA A 150 -20.38 17.22 -7.36
N LEU A 151 -20.67 16.27 -6.46
CA LEU A 151 -20.60 14.85 -6.71
C LEU A 151 -21.95 14.35 -7.23
N THR A 152 -21.92 13.40 -8.15
CA THR A 152 -23.14 12.72 -8.62
C THR A 152 -23.69 11.79 -7.54
N LEU A 153 -24.97 11.44 -7.62
CA LEU A 153 -25.58 10.50 -6.69
C LEU A 153 -24.87 9.13 -6.69
N GLY A 154 -24.44 8.67 -7.87
CA GLY A 154 -23.65 7.43 -8.00
C GLY A 154 -22.32 7.52 -7.28
N GLU A 155 -21.63 8.66 -7.32
CA GLU A 155 -20.38 8.85 -6.55
C GLU A 155 -20.62 8.84 -5.05
N LEU A 156 -21.67 9.51 -4.57
CA LEU A 156 -22.03 9.53 -3.14
C LEU A 156 -22.37 8.12 -2.62
N TRP A 157 -23.13 7.35 -3.38
CA TRP A 157 -23.41 5.95 -3.04
C TRP A 157 -22.16 5.06 -3.10
N GLY A 158 -21.20 5.43 -3.93
CA GLY A 158 -19.92 4.74 -4.06
C GLY A 158 -18.94 5.00 -2.91
N VAL A 159 -19.10 6.06 -2.11
CA VAL A 159 -18.14 6.42 -1.06
C VAL A 159 -17.79 5.24 -0.14
N PRO A 160 -18.74 4.48 0.44
CA PRO A 160 -18.39 3.37 1.35
C PRO A 160 -17.54 2.28 0.70
N ILE A 161 -17.83 1.94 -0.56
CA ILE A 161 -17.04 0.93 -1.28
C ILE A 161 -15.65 1.47 -1.67
N MET A 162 -15.55 2.75 -2.03
CA MET A 162 -14.26 3.38 -2.35
C MET A 162 -13.36 3.48 -1.13
N LEU A 163 -13.90 3.79 0.05
CA LEU A 163 -13.16 3.76 1.32
C LEU A 163 -12.64 2.35 1.63
N ARG A 164 -13.46 1.31 1.41
CA ARG A 164 -13.02 -0.08 1.58
C ARG A 164 -11.86 -0.43 0.61
N LEU A 165 -11.97 -0.04 -0.65
CA LEU A 165 -10.90 -0.24 -1.63
C LEU A 165 -9.62 0.51 -1.24
N ALA A 166 -9.73 1.74 -0.74
CA ALA A 166 -8.60 2.53 -0.28
C ALA A 166 -7.92 1.90 0.96
N LEU A 167 -8.69 1.34 1.88
CA LEU A 167 -8.14 0.58 3.02
C LEU A 167 -7.40 -0.69 2.59
N ILE A 168 -7.97 -1.46 1.64
CA ILE A 168 -7.30 -2.64 1.07
C ILE A 168 -6.02 -2.25 0.36
N GLU A 169 -6.03 -1.15 -0.39
CA GLU A 169 -4.85 -0.57 -1.03
C GLU A 169 -3.76 -0.22 0.00
N ASN A 170 -4.14 0.43 1.09
CA ASN A 170 -3.20 0.78 2.16
C ASN A 170 -2.62 -0.47 2.83
N LEU A 171 -3.43 -1.48 3.11
CA LEU A 171 -2.96 -2.77 3.65
C LEU A 171 -1.96 -3.44 2.72
N ARG A 172 -2.21 -3.45 1.41
CA ARG A 172 -1.27 -3.97 0.41
C ARG A 172 0.07 -3.24 0.48
N ARG A 173 0.06 -1.90 0.55
CA ARG A 173 1.29 -1.08 0.65
C ARG A 173 2.08 -1.38 1.93
N VAL A 174 1.37 -1.50 3.06
CA VAL A 174 1.98 -1.88 4.35
C VAL A 174 2.57 -3.30 4.27
N ALA A 175 1.84 -4.27 3.74
CA ALA A 175 2.30 -5.64 3.57
C ALA A 175 3.54 -5.71 2.66
N SER A 176 3.55 -5.01 1.53
CA SER A 176 4.72 -4.92 0.64
C SER A 176 5.96 -4.38 1.37
N ARG A 177 5.78 -3.37 2.23
CA ARG A 177 6.87 -2.82 3.03
C ARG A 177 7.39 -3.82 4.08
N ILE A 178 6.50 -4.56 4.75
CA ILE A 178 6.88 -5.61 5.70
C ILE A 178 7.76 -6.66 5.00
N ILE A 179 7.34 -7.10 3.82
CA ILE A 179 8.07 -8.09 3.03
C ILE A 179 9.41 -7.54 2.54
N ALA A 180 9.45 -6.32 2.02
CA ALA A 180 10.70 -5.69 1.58
C ALA A 180 11.73 -5.58 2.71
N HIS A 181 11.27 -5.18 3.92
CA HIS A 181 12.12 -5.14 5.11
C HIS A 181 12.63 -6.53 5.52
N ARG A 182 11.78 -7.56 5.39
CA ARG A 182 12.21 -8.92 5.68
C ARG A 182 13.26 -9.41 4.71
N ILE A 183 13.00 -9.28 3.40
CA ILE A 183 13.97 -9.67 2.36
C ILE A 183 15.30 -8.96 2.57
N GLY A 184 15.26 -7.67 2.90
CA GLY A 184 16.47 -6.90 3.21
C GLY A 184 17.27 -7.50 4.37
N ARG A 185 16.62 -7.94 5.44
CA ARG A 185 17.29 -8.61 6.57
C ARG A 185 17.84 -9.97 6.17
N ASP A 186 17.05 -10.81 5.51
CA ASP A 186 17.49 -12.15 5.09
C ASP A 186 18.75 -12.09 4.17
N ILE A 187 18.82 -11.06 3.31
CA ILE A 187 20.00 -10.79 2.48
C ILE A 187 21.18 -10.30 3.32
N ALA A 188 20.94 -9.45 4.32
CA ALA A 188 21.98 -8.95 5.22
C ALA A 188 22.57 -10.10 6.07
N ASP A 189 21.72 -10.94 6.65
CA ASP A 189 22.13 -12.12 7.42
C ASP A 189 23.02 -13.05 6.57
N PHE A 190 22.61 -13.34 5.34
CA PHE A 190 23.41 -14.13 4.40
C PHE A 190 24.81 -13.55 4.20
N TRP A 191 24.92 -12.24 3.96
CA TRP A 191 26.23 -11.62 3.75
C TRP A 191 27.05 -11.51 5.04
N ALA A 192 26.40 -11.25 6.19
CA ALA A 192 27.08 -11.24 7.49
C ALA A 192 27.68 -12.60 7.82
N ASP A 193 26.92 -13.70 7.61
CA ASP A 193 27.40 -15.07 7.81
C ASP A 193 28.59 -15.38 6.89
N GLN A 194 28.52 -15.02 5.60
CA GLN A 194 29.61 -15.21 4.65
C GLN A 194 30.87 -14.45 5.05
N MET A 195 30.73 -13.20 5.50
CA MET A 195 31.85 -12.39 5.95
C MET A 195 32.47 -12.95 7.23
N THR A 196 31.65 -13.38 8.19
CA THR A 196 32.10 -13.93 9.47
C THR A 196 32.84 -15.26 9.25
N GLU A 197 32.26 -16.17 8.46
CA GLU A 197 32.90 -17.45 8.13
C GLU A 197 34.23 -17.24 7.41
N THR A 198 34.29 -16.32 6.44
CA THR A 198 35.51 -16.02 5.70
C THR A 198 36.57 -15.37 6.60
N ALA A 199 36.16 -14.45 7.48
CA ALA A 199 37.08 -13.81 8.43
C ALA A 199 37.71 -14.80 9.40
N GLN A 200 36.99 -15.85 9.78
CA GLN A 200 37.48 -16.92 10.67
C GLN A 200 38.43 -17.90 9.95
N LYS A 201 38.11 -18.28 8.69
CA LYS A 201 38.88 -19.29 7.93
C LYS A 201 40.06 -18.71 7.18
N ASP A 202 39.87 -17.61 6.47
CA ASP A 202 40.90 -16.94 5.68
C ASP A 202 40.61 -15.40 5.59
N PRO A 203 41.13 -14.62 6.55
CA PRO A 203 40.89 -13.18 6.60
C PRO A 203 41.31 -12.41 5.34
N LYS A 204 42.25 -12.95 4.56
CA LYS A 204 42.70 -12.29 3.31
C LYS A 204 41.65 -12.29 2.21
N ASN A 205 40.74 -13.26 2.24
CA ASN A 205 39.67 -13.38 1.26
C ASN A 205 38.43 -12.53 1.62
N LEU A 206 38.38 -11.87 2.78
CA LEU A 206 37.26 -11.03 3.17
C LEU A 206 36.97 -9.93 2.15
N ILE A 207 38.02 -9.36 1.54
CA ILE A 207 37.87 -8.32 0.50
C ILE A 207 37.12 -8.86 -0.73
N LEU A 208 37.26 -10.14 -1.05
CA LEU A 208 36.56 -10.77 -2.17
C LEU A 208 35.06 -10.91 -1.87
N VAL A 209 34.70 -11.31 -0.64
CA VAL A 209 33.30 -11.40 -0.21
C VAL A 209 32.62 -10.03 -0.24
N ILE A 210 33.31 -8.99 0.23
CA ILE A 210 32.80 -7.59 0.15
C ILE A 210 32.62 -7.16 -1.31
N ALA A 211 33.56 -7.51 -2.19
CA ALA A 211 33.44 -7.21 -3.62
C ALA A 211 32.28 -7.97 -4.29
N ASP A 212 32.00 -9.20 -3.87
CA ASP A 212 30.89 -10.02 -4.37
C ASP A 212 29.56 -9.46 -3.87
N MET A 213 29.47 -9.06 -2.60
CA MET A 213 28.32 -8.35 -2.08
C MET A 213 28.04 -7.07 -2.87
N ALA A 214 29.05 -6.25 -3.10
CA ALA A 214 28.91 -5.01 -3.87
C ALA A 214 28.43 -5.27 -5.31
N ARG A 215 28.94 -6.34 -5.96
CA ARG A 215 28.52 -6.75 -7.31
C ARG A 215 27.08 -7.29 -7.36
N SER A 216 26.62 -7.93 -6.29
CA SER A 216 25.26 -8.43 -6.20
C SER A 216 24.20 -7.30 -6.10
N ASN A 217 24.66 -6.06 -5.84
CA ASN A 217 23.84 -4.87 -5.69
C ASN A 217 22.62 -5.10 -4.76
N PRO A 218 22.84 -5.47 -3.48
CA PRO A 218 21.76 -5.73 -2.55
C PRO A 218 20.95 -4.45 -2.30
N PRO A 219 19.67 -4.57 -1.90
CA PRO A 219 18.88 -3.39 -1.57
C PRO A 219 19.47 -2.72 -0.33
N MET A 220 20.02 -1.52 -0.50
CA MET A 220 20.62 -0.71 0.59
C MET A 220 19.53 -0.06 1.45
N SER A 221 18.54 -0.86 1.89
CA SER A 221 17.48 -0.41 2.78
C SER A 221 17.99 -0.21 4.22
N SER A 222 17.27 0.58 5.01
CA SER A 222 17.61 0.78 6.42
C SER A 222 17.64 -0.54 7.21
N SER A 223 16.77 -1.49 6.87
CA SER A 223 16.73 -2.82 7.47
C SER A 223 17.94 -3.67 7.10
N PHE A 224 18.39 -3.62 5.85
CA PHE A 224 19.61 -4.29 5.39
C PHE A 224 20.85 -3.75 6.10
N VAL A 225 21.01 -2.42 6.13
CA VAL A 225 22.19 -1.78 6.75
C VAL A 225 22.22 -2.03 8.25
N ALA A 226 21.07 -1.93 8.94
CA ALA A 226 21.00 -2.16 10.38
C ALA A 226 21.32 -3.62 10.77
N GLU A 227 20.90 -4.60 9.97
CA GLU A 227 21.21 -6.01 10.23
C GLU A 227 22.65 -6.35 9.90
N LEU A 228 23.19 -5.87 8.76
CA LEU A 228 24.58 -6.07 8.38
C LEU A 228 25.59 -5.48 9.38
N ALA A 229 25.21 -4.41 10.09
CA ALA A 229 26.05 -3.74 11.09
C ALA A 229 25.96 -4.37 12.49
N ARG A 230 25.16 -5.38 12.70
CA ARG A 230 24.90 -6.04 13.99
C ARG A 230 25.90 -7.18 14.26
#